data_6bb7712abcef3c3aaed33be714b5338e
#
_entry.id   6bb7712abcef3c3aaed33be714b5338e
#
_cell.length_a   1.000
_cell.length_b   1.000
_cell.length_c   1.000
_cell.angle_alpha   90.00
_cell.angle_beta   90.00
_cell.angle_gamma   90.00
#
_symmetry.space_group_name_H-M   'P 1'
#
loop_
_entity.id
_entity.type
_entity.pdbx_description
1 polymer ?
#
loop_
_entity_poly.entity_id
_entity_poly.type
_entity_poly.pdbx_seq_one_letter_code
_entity_poly.pdbx_strand_id
1 'polypeptide(L)'
;MAGRIKQAIPVAVASTLLAALLTAGIASAAVAPAEKKTLRYAFRTAETGFDPMKVYDRYSVGILENLFDTLLTYDWLARPVKLVPQVVESVPEPEENGTRYTFRLRHGIYFADDPVFNGQRRELVAKDIEYGIRRFRDPANRSPYEWLFENKILGLDELAEKAKKTGRFDYDTPIEGLKILDRYTIQFRLKSADFNFLYFMAMPNVVPVAREVIEKYQDDTMGHPVGTGPYILKEWTRRSKIVLERNPGYRGHMLSTEFADPNDSWDRAAIKALAGKTLPLIDRVEIYPIEQEQPRYLAFVNLEHDLLEETPFEYLEQILPNGKLAPNMVKRGASVFRDEQMEVTYDMFNMEDPLIGGYSPARIALRRALVLAHDRGQEIDIIRRKQAIPAQSLVPPGVVGYDPGFQSGNYLDYHLSRAKALLDMYGYIDRDGDGIRESPDGKPLILTYKFNSGMQDQRQLAELWAKSLAEVGIKVETVEAQFADLLKDKRFGKFQMASAAWVADYPDAQNFLQLFYGPNIDQSNDARFKLPEYDRLYDKAVSLPDSPERNQLYREMSRVLLSYAPSRFGVHRIFNHFIYPWVKGYKKHPILFTSFKYLDIDVAAQKAGTQ
;
A
#
# COMPACT_ATOMS: atom_id res chain seq x y z
N MET A 1 -28.96 5.94 -103.46
CA MET A 1 -30.27 5.26 -103.43
C MET A 1 -30.52 4.78 -101.98
N ALA A 2 -31.55 5.23 -101.44
CA ALA A 2 -31.85 5.14 -100.01
C ALA A 2 -32.58 3.85 -99.66
N GLY A 3 -32.32 3.28 -98.52
CA GLY A 3 -33.11 2.21 -97.91
C GLY A 3 -33.19 2.43 -96.44
N ARG A 4 -34.31 2.96 -95.95
CA ARG A 4 -34.66 3.08 -94.50
C ARG A 4 -35.11 1.73 -93.97
N ILE A 5 -34.50 1.25 -92.94
CA ILE A 5 -35.06 0.13 -92.14
C ILE A 5 -35.43 0.69 -90.75
N LYS A 6 -36.72 0.59 -90.41
CA LYS A 6 -37.29 0.86 -89.13
C LYS A 6 -37.02 -0.36 -88.20
N GLN A 7 -36.39 -0.18 -87.09
CA GLN A 7 -36.33 -1.20 -86.08
C GLN A 7 -37.22 -0.79 -84.91
N ALA A 8 -38.12 -1.67 -84.52
CA ALA A 8 -38.97 -1.58 -83.33
C ALA A 8 -38.18 -1.98 -82.10
N ILE A 9 -38.30 -1.19 -81.01
CA ILE A 9 -37.72 -1.46 -79.71
C ILE A 9 -38.73 -2.27 -78.88
N PRO A 10 -38.35 -3.42 -78.31
CA PRO A 10 -39.29 -4.18 -77.46
C PRO A 10 -39.37 -3.60 -76.08
N VAL A 11 -40.59 -3.53 -75.53
CA VAL A 11 -41.02 -3.00 -74.21
C VAL A 11 -40.66 -3.94 -73.06
N ALA A 12 -39.51 -4.59 -73.04
CA ALA A 12 -39.16 -5.59 -72.02
C ALA A 12 -38.04 -5.16 -71.01
N VAL A 13 -37.60 -3.88 -70.99
CA VAL A 13 -36.48 -3.43 -70.16
C VAL A 13 -36.92 -2.53 -69.00
N ALA A 14 -38.20 -2.18 -68.86
CA ALA A 14 -38.68 -1.27 -67.82
C ALA A 14 -39.05 -1.95 -66.45
N SER A 15 -39.15 -3.27 -66.42
CA SER A 15 -39.60 -3.98 -65.18
C SER A 15 -38.45 -4.52 -64.27
N THR A 16 -37.20 -4.52 -64.75
CA THR A 16 -36.03 -5.04 -64.05
C THR A 16 -35.23 -3.94 -63.28
N LEU A 17 -35.47 -2.70 -63.52
CA LEU A 17 -34.78 -1.57 -62.88
C LEU A 17 -35.50 -1.09 -61.59
N LEU A 18 -36.78 -1.47 -61.36
CA LEU A 18 -37.51 -1.10 -60.14
C LEU A 18 -37.30 -2.09 -58.99
N ALA A 19 -36.85 -3.33 -59.24
CA ALA A 19 -36.52 -4.33 -58.22
C ALA A 19 -35.11 -4.19 -57.64
N ALA A 20 -34.19 -3.49 -58.34
CA ALA A 20 -32.81 -3.25 -57.88
C ALA A 20 -32.67 -2.02 -56.95
N LEU A 21 -33.68 -1.17 -56.85
CA LEU A 21 -33.69 0.02 -55.99
C LEU A 21 -34.36 -0.20 -54.61
N LEU A 22 -34.92 -1.36 -54.34
CA LEU A 22 -35.53 -1.72 -53.06
C LEU A 22 -34.68 -2.63 -52.14
N THR A 23 -33.47 -3.06 -52.62
CA THR A 23 -32.52 -3.86 -51.84
C THR A 23 -31.30 -3.10 -51.36
N ALA A 24 -31.19 -1.78 -51.62
CA ALA A 24 -30.07 -0.92 -51.19
C ALA A 24 -30.37 -0.11 -49.91
N GLY A 25 -31.30 -0.53 -49.06
CA GLY A 25 -31.78 0.22 -47.92
C GLY A 25 -31.58 -0.41 -46.53
N ILE A 26 -30.79 -1.50 -46.39
CA ILE A 26 -30.34 -1.99 -45.09
C ILE A 26 -28.79 -1.87 -45.08
N ALA A 27 -28.30 -0.61 -45.09
CA ALA A 27 -27.00 -0.35 -44.50
C ALA A 27 -27.13 -0.67 -43.03
N SER A 28 -26.65 -1.86 -42.65
CA SER A 28 -26.37 -2.17 -41.24
C SER A 28 -25.53 -1.02 -40.74
N ALA A 29 -26.11 -0.13 -39.93
CA ALA A 29 -25.36 0.83 -39.19
C ALA A 29 -24.42 -0.02 -38.32
N ALA A 30 -23.17 -0.15 -38.76
CA ALA A 30 -22.11 -0.70 -37.92
C ALA A 30 -22.13 0.15 -36.66
N VAL A 31 -22.66 -0.41 -35.57
CA VAL A 31 -22.58 0.22 -34.24
C VAL A 31 -21.11 0.49 -34.03
N ALA A 32 -20.74 1.77 -34.04
CA ALA A 32 -19.37 2.16 -33.72
C ALA A 32 -18.97 1.44 -32.44
N PRO A 33 -17.78 0.82 -32.40
CA PRO A 33 -17.37 0.09 -31.18
C PRO A 33 -17.51 1.03 -29.98
N ALA A 34 -18.19 0.55 -28.96
CA ALA A 34 -18.39 1.33 -27.73
C ALA A 34 -17.02 1.83 -27.25
N GLU A 35 -16.96 3.12 -26.99
CA GLU A 35 -15.70 3.74 -26.58
C GLU A 35 -15.22 3.18 -25.25
N LYS A 36 -13.93 2.79 -25.17
CA LYS A 36 -13.32 2.21 -23.97
C LYS A 36 -13.41 3.18 -22.80
N LYS A 37 -13.90 2.71 -21.68
CA LYS A 37 -13.84 3.40 -20.40
C LYS A 37 -12.40 3.42 -19.91
N THR A 38 -11.75 4.57 -20.01
CA THR A 38 -10.34 4.73 -19.66
C THR A 38 -10.21 5.63 -18.42
N LEU A 39 -9.56 5.11 -17.38
CA LEU A 39 -9.15 5.88 -16.20
C LEU A 39 -7.71 6.35 -16.42
N ARG A 40 -7.46 7.65 -16.23
CA ARG A 40 -6.13 8.27 -16.27
C ARG A 40 -5.73 8.66 -14.87
N TYR A 41 -4.59 8.14 -14.41
CA TYR A 41 -4.17 8.21 -13.02
C TYR A 41 -2.68 8.54 -12.89
N ALA A 42 -2.26 9.19 -11.81
CA ALA A 42 -0.85 9.45 -11.54
C ALA A 42 -0.39 8.79 -10.24
N PHE A 43 0.76 8.12 -10.29
CA PHE A 43 1.50 7.73 -9.10
C PHE A 43 2.48 8.84 -8.68
N ARG A 44 2.69 9.00 -7.39
CA ARG A 44 3.65 9.98 -6.85
C ARG A 44 5.08 9.44 -6.69
N THR A 45 5.29 8.16 -6.93
CA THR A 45 6.60 7.52 -6.94
C THR A 45 6.58 6.42 -7.98
N ALA A 46 7.71 6.17 -8.63
CA ALA A 46 7.83 5.11 -9.60
C ALA A 46 7.79 3.73 -8.94
N GLU A 47 7.23 2.80 -9.67
CA GLU A 47 7.15 1.37 -9.36
C GLU A 47 8.52 0.69 -9.50
N THR A 48 8.69 -0.48 -8.85
CA THR A 48 9.90 -1.30 -8.95
C THR A 48 9.72 -2.54 -9.82
N GLY A 49 8.48 -3.02 -9.98
CA GLY A 49 8.11 -4.20 -10.79
C GLY A 49 6.84 -4.87 -10.28
N PHE A 50 6.55 -6.11 -10.74
CA PHE A 50 5.26 -6.76 -10.49
C PHE A 50 5.38 -8.26 -10.15
N ASP A 51 6.54 -8.74 -9.70
CA ASP A 51 6.63 -10.06 -9.05
C ASP A 51 6.15 -9.92 -7.59
N PRO A 52 5.05 -10.57 -7.18
CA PRO A 52 4.46 -10.40 -5.84
C PRO A 52 5.43 -10.62 -4.69
N MET A 53 6.40 -11.48 -4.90
CA MET A 53 7.37 -11.89 -3.91
C MET A 53 8.56 -10.92 -3.76
N LYS A 54 8.86 -10.12 -4.80
CA LYS A 54 10.08 -9.31 -4.88
C LYS A 54 9.83 -7.82 -4.62
N VAL A 55 8.57 -7.36 -4.71
CA VAL A 55 8.20 -5.95 -4.56
C VAL A 55 7.58 -5.67 -3.19
N TYR A 56 7.89 -4.50 -2.62
CA TYR A 56 7.35 -4.08 -1.33
C TYR A 56 6.96 -2.58 -1.30
N ASP A 57 7.25 -1.86 -2.39
CA ASP A 57 6.82 -0.49 -2.50
C ASP A 57 5.31 -0.41 -2.77
N ARG A 58 4.66 0.58 -2.16
CA ARG A 58 3.22 0.78 -2.20
C ARG A 58 2.64 0.82 -3.63
N TYR A 59 3.39 1.38 -4.59
CA TYR A 59 2.89 1.60 -5.95
C TYR A 59 2.93 0.33 -6.78
N SER A 60 3.99 -0.46 -6.65
CA SER A 60 4.04 -1.83 -7.21
C SER A 60 2.96 -2.71 -6.60
N VAL A 61 2.81 -2.70 -5.26
CA VAL A 61 1.79 -3.49 -4.55
C VAL A 61 0.37 -3.09 -4.97
N GLY A 62 0.10 -1.79 -5.18
CA GLY A 62 -1.18 -1.32 -5.71
C GLY A 62 -1.50 -1.84 -7.12
N ILE A 63 -0.49 -2.14 -7.93
CA ILE A 63 -0.71 -2.81 -9.23
C ILE A 63 -1.00 -4.29 -9.01
N LEU A 64 -0.32 -4.97 -8.07
CA LEU A 64 -0.59 -6.39 -7.77
C LEU A 64 -2.06 -6.62 -7.39
N GLU A 65 -2.69 -5.72 -6.64
CA GLU A 65 -4.12 -5.77 -6.26
C GLU A 65 -5.08 -5.88 -7.47
N ASN A 66 -4.61 -5.49 -8.64
CA ASN A 66 -5.39 -5.52 -9.88
C ASN A 66 -5.02 -6.70 -10.79
N LEU A 67 -3.80 -7.22 -10.67
CA LEU A 67 -3.31 -8.32 -11.50
C LEU A 67 -3.54 -9.69 -10.88
N PHE A 68 -3.59 -9.76 -9.54
CA PHE A 68 -3.72 -10.99 -8.79
C PHE A 68 -4.93 -10.95 -7.85
N ASP A 69 -5.45 -12.10 -7.50
CA ASP A 69 -6.37 -12.27 -6.39
C ASP A 69 -5.66 -12.96 -5.22
N THR A 70 -5.95 -12.53 -4.00
CA THR A 70 -5.52 -13.14 -2.75
C THR A 70 -6.50 -14.24 -2.30
N LEU A 71 -6.18 -15.02 -1.27
CA LEU A 71 -7.12 -15.98 -0.71
C LEU A 71 -8.31 -15.27 -0.06
N LEU A 72 -8.02 -14.27 0.75
CA LEU A 72 -8.97 -13.37 1.41
C LEU A 72 -8.76 -11.95 0.90
N THR A 73 -9.75 -11.09 1.06
CA THR A 73 -9.66 -9.66 0.79
C THR A 73 -10.48 -8.90 1.84
N TYR A 74 -10.65 -7.60 1.64
CA TYR A 74 -11.49 -6.78 2.50
C TYR A 74 -12.79 -6.40 1.80
N ASP A 75 -13.90 -6.35 2.55
CA ASP A 75 -15.13 -5.76 2.05
C ASP A 75 -14.88 -4.28 1.75
N TRP A 76 -15.29 -3.85 0.55
CA TRP A 76 -14.98 -2.50 0.05
C TRP A 76 -15.58 -1.37 0.89
N LEU A 77 -16.79 -1.57 1.41
CA LEU A 77 -17.56 -0.56 2.13
C LEU A 77 -17.45 -0.67 3.64
N ALA A 78 -17.07 -1.83 4.19
CA ALA A 78 -17.03 -2.06 5.63
C ALA A 78 -16.10 -1.08 6.38
N ARG A 79 -16.63 -0.42 7.38
CA ARG A 79 -15.91 0.42 8.35
C ARG A 79 -16.41 0.11 9.78
N PRO A 80 -15.60 -0.46 10.66
CA PRO A 80 -14.20 -0.91 10.47
C PRO A 80 -14.05 -1.99 9.40
N VAL A 81 -12.82 -2.13 8.86
CA VAL A 81 -12.53 -3.10 7.78
C VAL A 81 -12.84 -4.53 8.19
N LYS A 82 -13.36 -5.32 7.26
CA LYS A 82 -13.69 -6.74 7.48
C LYS A 82 -13.09 -7.63 6.40
N LEU A 83 -12.47 -8.73 6.83
CA LEU A 83 -12.02 -9.79 5.92
C LEU A 83 -13.22 -10.51 5.31
N VAL A 84 -13.12 -10.75 3.99
CA VAL A 84 -14.08 -11.52 3.22
C VAL A 84 -13.36 -12.50 2.29
N PRO A 85 -14.00 -13.61 1.86
CA PRO A 85 -13.36 -14.54 0.95
C PRO A 85 -13.21 -13.94 -0.45
N GLN A 86 -12.06 -14.18 -1.10
CA GLN A 86 -11.82 -13.77 -2.49
C GLN A 86 -11.77 -14.97 -3.44
N VAL A 87 -10.70 -15.79 -3.42
CA VAL A 87 -10.64 -17.02 -4.22
C VAL A 87 -11.07 -18.25 -3.45
N VAL A 88 -11.33 -18.13 -2.15
CA VAL A 88 -11.82 -19.22 -1.28
C VAL A 88 -13.34 -19.12 -1.08
N GLU A 89 -13.95 -20.21 -0.64
CA GLU A 89 -15.39 -20.29 -0.42
C GLU A 89 -15.84 -19.47 0.81
N SER A 90 -15.05 -19.50 1.88
CA SER A 90 -15.32 -18.80 3.14
C SER A 90 -14.01 -18.38 3.84
N VAL A 91 -14.09 -17.44 4.77
CA VAL A 91 -13.00 -17.18 5.72
C VAL A 91 -12.92 -18.39 6.66
N PRO A 92 -11.76 -19.08 6.76
CA PRO A 92 -11.68 -20.25 7.64
C PRO A 92 -11.65 -19.85 9.11
N GLU A 93 -12.33 -20.66 9.94
CA GLU A 93 -12.20 -20.55 11.39
C GLU A 93 -10.83 -21.07 11.85
N PRO A 94 -10.19 -20.41 12.84
CA PRO A 94 -8.96 -20.93 13.45
C PRO A 94 -9.21 -22.27 14.16
N GLU A 95 -8.51 -23.31 13.76
CA GLU A 95 -8.57 -24.63 14.38
C GLU A 95 -7.37 -24.85 15.31
N GLU A 96 -7.44 -25.82 16.23
CA GLU A 96 -6.35 -26.17 17.16
C GLU A 96 -5.76 -24.92 17.85
N ASN A 97 -6.64 -24.06 18.39
CA ASN A 97 -6.27 -22.82 19.05
C ASN A 97 -5.39 -21.88 18.19
N GLY A 98 -5.75 -21.71 16.91
CA GLY A 98 -5.06 -20.78 15.99
C GLY A 98 -3.76 -21.32 15.40
N THR A 99 -3.51 -22.64 15.47
CA THR A 99 -2.34 -23.28 14.84
C THR A 99 -2.66 -23.99 13.54
N ARG A 100 -3.96 -24.15 13.19
CA ARG A 100 -4.36 -24.81 11.94
C ARG A 100 -5.42 -23.99 11.21
N TYR A 101 -5.25 -23.85 9.88
CA TYR A 101 -6.16 -23.14 8.99
C TYR A 101 -6.37 -23.96 7.71
N THR A 102 -7.64 -24.22 7.35
CA THR A 102 -7.99 -24.98 6.15
C THR A 102 -8.74 -24.11 5.16
N PHE A 103 -8.16 -23.88 3.98
CA PHE A 103 -8.73 -23.06 2.92
C PHE A 103 -9.27 -23.93 1.79
N ARG A 104 -10.51 -23.69 1.37
CA ARG A 104 -11.16 -24.33 0.22
C ARG A 104 -11.33 -23.32 -0.91
N LEU A 105 -10.74 -23.60 -2.07
CA LEU A 105 -10.81 -22.75 -3.24
C LEU A 105 -12.17 -22.88 -3.92
N ARG A 106 -12.65 -21.77 -4.45
CA ARG A 106 -13.74 -21.76 -5.42
C ARG A 106 -13.27 -22.38 -6.73
N HIS A 107 -14.13 -23.15 -7.38
CA HIS A 107 -13.88 -23.71 -8.70
C HIS A 107 -14.02 -22.66 -9.80
N GLY A 108 -13.41 -22.91 -10.97
CA GLY A 108 -13.59 -22.09 -12.16
C GLY A 108 -12.87 -20.73 -12.14
N ILE A 109 -11.85 -20.57 -11.31
CA ILE A 109 -10.97 -19.41 -11.30
C ILE A 109 -9.77 -19.72 -12.19
N TYR A 110 -9.46 -18.83 -13.14
CA TYR A 110 -8.41 -19.05 -14.12
C TYR A 110 -7.37 -17.95 -14.08
N PHE A 111 -6.12 -18.32 -14.31
CA PHE A 111 -5.07 -17.35 -14.62
C PHE A 111 -5.35 -16.64 -15.95
N ALA A 112 -4.85 -15.43 -16.09
CA ALA A 112 -4.86 -14.75 -17.39
C ALA A 112 -4.14 -15.59 -18.44
N ASP A 113 -4.58 -15.47 -19.69
CA ASP A 113 -3.98 -16.22 -20.80
C ASP A 113 -2.51 -15.87 -20.96
N ASP A 114 -1.67 -16.89 -21.11
CA ASP A 114 -0.24 -16.75 -21.34
C ASP A 114 0.26 -17.82 -22.33
N PRO A 115 1.25 -17.52 -23.18
CA PRO A 115 1.83 -18.49 -24.11
C PRO A 115 2.33 -19.78 -23.46
N VAL A 116 2.75 -19.73 -22.19
CA VAL A 116 3.22 -20.92 -21.45
C VAL A 116 2.14 -21.98 -21.27
N PHE A 117 0.86 -21.58 -21.29
CA PHE A 117 -0.28 -22.49 -21.18
C PHE A 117 -0.70 -23.15 -22.50
N ASN A 118 0.01 -22.87 -23.60
CA ASN A 118 -0.24 -23.47 -24.92
C ASN A 118 -1.70 -23.34 -25.41
N GLY A 119 -2.34 -22.20 -25.13
CA GLY A 119 -3.74 -21.92 -25.49
C GLY A 119 -4.80 -22.61 -24.63
N GLN A 120 -4.39 -23.29 -23.55
CA GLN A 120 -5.32 -23.90 -22.60
C GLN A 120 -5.60 -22.93 -21.44
N ARG A 121 -6.85 -22.87 -21.00
CA ARG A 121 -7.19 -22.13 -19.79
C ARG A 121 -6.61 -22.83 -18.56
N ARG A 122 -5.78 -22.10 -17.80
CA ARG A 122 -5.10 -22.61 -16.61
C ARG A 122 -5.89 -22.28 -15.34
N GLU A 123 -6.55 -23.30 -14.79
CA GLU A 123 -7.34 -23.14 -13.57
C GLU A 123 -6.45 -23.06 -12.33
N LEU A 124 -6.81 -22.16 -11.40
CA LEU A 124 -6.22 -22.04 -10.09
C LEU A 124 -6.48 -23.29 -9.24
N VAL A 125 -5.42 -23.85 -8.66
CA VAL A 125 -5.49 -25.02 -7.78
C VAL A 125 -4.69 -24.80 -6.50
N ALA A 126 -4.92 -25.64 -5.48
CA ALA A 126 -4.27 -25.52 -4.16
C ALA A 126 -2.72 -25.54 -4.24
N LYS A 127 -2.16 -26.23 -5.24
CA LYS A 127 -0.71 -26.26 -5.48
C LYS A 127 -0.10 -24.91 -5.85
N ASP A 128 -0.87 -24.02 -6.45
CA ASP A 128 -0.40 -22.68 -6.83
C ASP A 128 -0.22 -21.79 -5.60
N ILE A 129 -1.03 -22.03 -4.57
CA ILE A 129 -0.90 -21.36 -3.26
C ILE A 129 0.34 -21.89 -2.54
N GLU A 130 0.48 -23.23 -2.44
CA GLU A 130 1.64 -23.87 -1.83
C GLU A 130 2.94 -23.35 -2.45
N TYR A 131 3.00 -23.32 -3.78
CA TYR A 131 4.16 -22.83 -4.51
C TYR A 131 4.44 -21.35 -4.22
N GLY A 132 3.41 -20.49 -4.24
CA GLY A 132 3.53 -19.08 -3.89
C GLY A 132 4.11 -18.87 -2.50
N ILE A 133 3.60 -19.58 -1.48
CA ILE A 133 4.08 -19.48 -0.09
C ILE A 133 5.53 -19.94 0.03
N ARG A 134 5.92 -21.05 -0.62
CA ARG A 134 7.30 -21.56 -0.58
C ARG A 134 8.31 -20.57 -1.16
N ARG A 135 7.92 -19.81 -2.18
CA ARG A 135 8.78 -18.79 -2.80
C ARG A 135 9.26 -17.72 -1.82
N PHE A 136 8.48 -17.38 -0.77
CA PHE A 136 8.90 -16.42 0.25
C PHE A 136 10.12 -16.88 1.04
N ARG A 137 10.26 -18.19 1.24
CA ARG A 137 11.35 -18.77 2.03
C ARG A 137 12.50 -19.33 1.17
N ASP A 138 12.45 -19.19 -0.16
CA ASP A 138 13.58 -19.48 -1.03
C ASP A 138 14.62 -18.35 -0.94
N PRO A 139 15.83 -18.61 -0.41
CA PRO A 139 16.85 -17.59 -0.24
C PRO A 139 17.29 -16.91 -1.55
N ALA A 140 17.10 -17.58 -2.70
CA ALA A 140 17.42 -17.01 -4.01
C ALA A 140 16.51 -15.82 -4.35
N ASN A 141 15.28 -15.80 -3.87
CA ASN A 141 14.32 -14.73 -4.14
C ASN A 141 14.58 -13.46 -3.33
N ARG A 142 15.25 -13.55 -2.17
CA ARG A 142 15.53 -12.43 -1.26
C ARG A 142 14.27 -11.60 -0.97
N SER A 143 13.18 -12.28 -0.64
CA SER A 143 11.89 -11.62 -0.44
C SER A 143 11.95 -10.61 0.71
N PRO A 144 11.48 -9.37 0.51
CA PRO A 144 11.36 -8.39 1.59
C PRO A 144 10.26 -8.75 2.61
N TYR A 145 9.40 -9.71 2.28
CA TYR A 145 8.34 -10.23 3.13
C TYR A 145 8.64 -11.63 3.71
N GLU A 146 9.93 -12.04 3.75
CA GLU A 146 10.34 -13.32 4.33
C GLU A 146 9.83 -13.50 5.77
N TRP A 147 9.77 -12.42 6.54
CA TRP A 147 9.29 -12.36 7.93
C TRP A 147 7.84 -12.83 8.11
N LEU A 148 6.98 -12.75 7.08
CA LEU A 148 5.60 -13.24 7.17
C LEU A 148 5.50 -14.73 7.49
N PHE A 149 6.46 -15.52 7.02
CA PHE A 149 6.44 -16.98 7.12
C PHE A 149 7.66 -17.54 7.86
N GLU A 150 8.62 -16.71 8.23
CA GLU A 150 9.77 -17.12 9.03
C GLU A 150 9.32 -17.54 10.43
N ASN A 151 9.78 -18.72 10.86
CA ASN A 151 9.40 -19.34 12.13
C ASN A 151 7.89 -19.56 12.35
N LYS A 152 7.09 -19.58 11.28
CA LYS A 152 5.63 -19.72 11.36
C LYS A 152 5.10 -21.06 10.88
N ILE A 153 5.54 -21.56 9.74
CA ILE A 153 4.98 -22.76 9.10
C ILE A 153 5.87 -23.96 9.37
N LEU A 154 5.28 -25.06 9.86
CA LEU A 154 6.03 -26.29 10.19
C LEU A 154 6.76 -26.86 8.96
N GLY A 155 8.06 -27.05 9.07
CA GLY A 155 8.92 -27.65 8.04
C GLY A 155 9.39 -26.69 6.95
N LEU A 156 8.91 -25.43 6.93
CA LEU A 156 9.26 -24.48 5.86
C LEU A 156 10.65 -23.86 6.08
N ASP A 157 11.02 -23.55 7.33
CA ASP A 157 12.35 -23.01 7.64
C ASP A 157 13.46 -24.03 7.41
N GLU A 158 13.20 -25.31 7.68
CA GLU A 158 14.12 -26.41 7.44
C GLU A 158 14.47 -26.54 5.94
N LEU A 159 13.49 -26.29 5.05
CA LEU A 159 13.74 -26.22 3.61
C LEU A 159 14.61 -25.00 3.25
N ALA A 160 14.35 -23.84 3.86
CA ALA A 160 15.14 -22.63 3.64
C ALA A 160 16.60 -22.81 4.10
N GLU A 161 16.83 -23.40 5.28
CA GLU A 161 18.16 -23.67 5.79
C GLU A 161 18.91 -24.73 4.94
N LYS A 162 18.20 -25.74 4.45
CA LYS A 162 18.77 -26.70 3.49
C LYS A 162 19.19 -25.99 2.20
N ALA A 163 18.33 -25.09 1.68
CA ALA A 163 18.62 -24.33 0.47
C ALA A 163 19.83 -23.40 0.62
N LYS A 164 20.00 -22.74 1.76
CA LYS A 164 21.20 -21.92 2.06
C LYS A 164 22.49 -22.75 1.98
N LYS A 165 22.43 -24.03 2.40
CA LYS A 165 23.59 -24.95 2.37
C LYS A 165 23.86 -25.56 1.00
N THR A 166 22.79 -25.86 0.23
CA THR A 166 22.88 -26.57 -1.05
C THR A 166 22.86 -25.67 -2.28
N GLY A 167 22.52 -24.39 -2.10
CA GLY A 167 22.32 -23.43 -3.19
C GLY A 167 21.01 -23.64 -3.98
N ARG A 168 20.13 -24.55 -3.55
CA ARG A 168 18.88 -24.85 -4.26
C ARG A 168 17.74 -25.11 -3.29
N PHE A 169 16.60 -24.39 -3.50
CA PHE A 169 15.37 -24.61 -2.74
C PHE A 169 14.57 -25.79 -3.33
N ASP A 170 14.06 -26.64 -2.46
CA ASP A 170 13.27 -27.82 -2.83
C ASP A 170 11.77 -27.48 -2.73
N TYR A 171 11.16 -27.25 -3.88
CA TYR A 171 9.73 -26.91 -3.99
C TYR A 171 8.81 -28.14 -3.92
N ASP A 172 9.36 -29.36 -4.02
CA ASP A 172 8.56 -30.58 -4.19
C ASP A 172 8.53 -31.46 -2.94
N THR A 173 9.49 -31.31 -2.01
CA THR A 173 9.46 -32.06 -0.74
C THR A 173 8.22 -31.71 0.08
N PRO A 174 7.36 -32.69 0.43
CA PRO A 174 6.23 -32.46 1.33
C PRO A 174 6.68 -31.99 2.71
N ILE A 175 5.96 -31.01 3.27
CA ILE A 175 6.16 -30.53 4.66
C ILE A 175 4.86 -30.61 5.44
N GLU A 176 4.97 -30.76 6.77
CA GLU A 176 3.79 -30.85 7.63
C GLU A 176 2.95 -29.58 7.63
N GLY A 177 3.60 -28.42 7.49
CA GLY A 177 2.98 -27.11 7.54
C GLY A 177 2.17 -26.70 6.32
N LEU A 178 2.34 -27.38 5.18
CA LEU A 178 1.61 -27.11 3.93
C LEU A 178 1.11 -28.42 3.35
N LYS A 179 -0.15 -28.76 3.58
CA LYS A 179 -0.77 -30.01 3.09
C LYS A 179 -1.82 -29.71 2.03
N ILE A 180 -1.64 -30.28 0.85
CA ILE A 180 -2.68 -30.34 -0.18
C ILE A 180 -3.57 -31.53 0.15
N LEU A 181 -4.80 -31.27 0.58
CA LEU A 181 -5.77 -32.32 0.93
C LEU A 181 -6.46 -32.87 -0.32
N ASP A 182 -6.76 -32.00 -1.26
CA ASP A 182 -7.28 -32.30 -2.59
C ASP A 182 -6.92 -31.17 -3.58
N ARG A 183 -7.41 -31.25 -4.82
CA ARG A 183 -7.13 -30.26 -5.89
C ARG A 183 -7.40 -28.81 -5.48
N TYR A 184 -8.39 -28.59 -4.59
CA TYR A 184 -8.89 -27.25 -4.23
C TYR A 184 -8.78 -26.94 -2.74
N THR A 185 -8.19 -27.84 -1.94
CA THR A 185 -8.09 -27.67 -0.49
C THR A 185 -6.64 -27.70 -0.03
N ILE A 186 -6.22 -26.61 0.62
CA ILE A 186 -4.92 -26.52 1.29
C ILE A 186 -5.10 -26.28 2.79
N GLN A 187 -4.29 -26.98 3.57
CA GLN A 187 -4.23 -26.81 5.02
C GLN A 187 -2.87 -26.29 5.43
N PHE A 188 -2.87 -25.23 6.24
CA PHE A 188 -1.70 -24.67 6.89
C PHE A 188 -1.61 -25.17 8.33
N ARG A 189 -0.39 -25.50 8.76
CA ARG A 189 -0.09 -25.83 10.14
C ARG A 189 1.06 -24.98 10.64
N LEU A 190 0.77 -24.18 11.67
CA LEU A 190 1.70 -23.20 12.24
C LEU A 190 2.47 -23.83 13.42
N LYS A 191 3.67 -23.31 13.68
CA LYS A 191 4.50 -23.68 14.84
C LYS A 191 3.89 -23.20 16.17
N SER A 192 3.22 -22.07 16.15
CA SER A 192 2.52 -21.46 17.27
C SER A 192 1.24 -20.76 16.82
N ALA A 193 0.35 -20.48 17.74
CA ALA A 193 -0.88 -19.73 17.46
C ALA A 193 -0.55 -18.36 16.83
N ASP A 194 -1.22 -18.03 15.73
CA ASP A 194 -1.15 -16.71 15.09
C ASP A 194 -2.52 -16.34 14.51
N PHE A 195 -3.28 -15.55 15.26
CA PHE A 195 -4.63 -15.13 14.85
C PHE A 195 -4.63 -14.06 13.76
N ASN A 196 -3.49 -13.41 13.50
CA ASN A 196 -3.32 -12.48 12.39
C ASN A 196 -2.96 -13.19 11.07
N PHE A 197 -2.76 -14.51 11.07
CA PHE A 197 -2.44 -15.29 9.88
C PHE A 197 -3.45 -15.09 8.74
N LEU A 198 -4.73 -14.88 9.06
CA LEU A 198 -5.76 -14.60 8.06
C LEU A 198 -5.53 -13.25 7.33
N TYR A 199 -5.00 -12.26 8.02
CA TYR A 199 -4.65 -10.99 7.38
C TYR A 199 -3.49 -11.15 6.38
N PHE A 200 -2.53 -12.03 6.67
CA PHE A 200 -1.45 -12.32 5.71
C PHE A 200 -2.00 -12.91 4.41
N MET A 201 -3.08 -13.71 4.49
CA MET A 201 -3.75 -14.28 3.32
C MET A 201 -4.56 -13.25 2.52
N ALA A 202 -4.69 -12.02 3.01
CA ALA A 202 -5.29 -10.89 2.32
C ALA A 202 -4.27 -9.87 1.79
N MET A 203 -2.98 -10.05 2.09
CA MET A 203 -1.92 -9.15 1.60
C MET A 203 -1.70 -9.35 0.09
N PRO A 204 -1.64 -8.27 -0.70
CA PRO A 204 -1.52 -8.35 -2.16
C PRO A 204 -0.27 -9.06 -2.69
N ASN A 205 0.72 -9.27 -1.82
CA ASN A 205 1.92 -10.06 -2.12
C ASN A 205 1.69 -11.57 -1.93
N VAL A 206 0.73 -11.96 -1.08
CA VAL A 206 0.46 -13.37 -0.75
C VAL A 206 -0.62 -13.92 -1.69
N VAL A 207 -0.20 -14.22 -2.89
CA VAL A 207 -1.07 -14.64 -3.99
C VAL A 207 -0.67 -16.00 -4.54
N PRO A 208 -1.62 -16.77 -5.08
CA PRO A 208 -1.30 -17.96 -5.86
C PRO A 208 -0.56 -17.57 -7.15
N VAL A 209 0.43 -18.36 -7.53
CA VAL A 209 1.20 -18.16 -8.77
C VAL A 209 1.37 -19.48 -9.51
N ALA A 210 1.18 -19.46 -10.82
CA ALA A 210 1.41 -20.63 -11.66
C ALA A 210 2.92 -20.91 -11.78
N ARG A 211 3.35 -22.10 -11.34
CA ARG A 211 4.77 -22.50 -11.30
C ARG A 211 5.42 -22.41 -12.68
N GLU A 212 4.71 -22.86 -13.71
CA GLU A 212 5.18 -22.86 -15.09
C GLU A 212 5.45 -21.45 -15.64
N VAL A 213 4.74 -20.43 -15.16
CA VAL A 213 5.01 -19.02 -15.48
C VAL A 213 6.33 -18.58 -14.86
N ILE A 214 6.52 -18.85 -13.59
CA ILE A 214 7.72 -18.45 -12.85
C ILE A 214 8.96 -19.16 -13.44
N GLU A 215 8.87 -20.45 -13.73
CA GLU A 215 9.97 -21.23 -14.31
C GLU A 215 10.31 -20.80 -15.75
N LYS A 216 9.30 -20.34 -16.52
CA LYS A 216 9.50 -19.84 -17.88
C LYS A 216 10.18 -18.48 -17.92
N TYR A 217 9.73 -17.54 -17.09
CA TYR A 217 10.16 -16.14 -17.18
C TYR A 217 11.29 -15.77 -16.22
N GLN A 218 11.56 -16.58 -15.19
CA GLN A 218 12.70 -16.46 -14.27
C GLN A 218 12.99 -15.00 -13.81
N ASP A 219 14.02 -14.37 -14.37
CA ASP A 219 14.41 -13.01 -14.01
C ASP A 219 13.46 -11.95 -14.58
N ASP A 220 12.69 -12.27 -15.59
CA ASP A 220 11.71 -11.38 -16.22
C ASP A 220 10.36 -11.33 -15.50
N THR A 221 10.18 -12.10 -14.41
CA THR A 221 8.92 -12.10 -13.62
C THR A 221 8.50 -10.71 -13.13
N MET A 222 9.45 -9.80 -12.94
CA MET A 222 9.16 -8.40 -12.56
C MET A 222 8.37 -7.64 -13.64
N GLY A 223 8.49 -8.01 -14.90
CA GLY A 223 7.79 -7.39 -16.03
C GLY A 223 6.71 -8.27 -16.65
N HIS A 224 6.55 -9.51 -16.18
CA HIS A 224 5.64 -10.49 -16.76
C HIS A 224 4.70 -11.13 -15.71
N PRO A 225 3.83 -10.34 -15.07
CA PRO A 225 2.89 -10.86 -14.09
C PRO A 225 1.72 -11.57 -14.76
N VAL A 226 1.46 -12.81 -14.36
CA VAL A 226 0.31 -13.60 -14.80
C VAL A 226 -0.49 -14.03 -13.57
N GLY A 227 -1.63 -13.37 -13.34
CA GLY A 227 -2.47 -13.60 -12.17
C GLY A 227 -3.91 -13.95 -12.53
N THR A 228 -4.77 -14.01 -11.52
CA THR A 228 -6.21 -14.30 -11.64
C THR A 228 -7.08 -13.06 -11.52
N GLY A 229 -6.45 -11.89 -11.43
CA GLY A 229 -7.09 -10.61 -11.11
C GLY A 229 -7.92 -10.00 -12.23
N PRO A 230 -8.61 -8.87 -11.92
CA PRO A 230 -9.54 -8.20 -12.85
C PRO A 230 -8.87 -7.52 -14.04
N TYR A 231 -7.57 -7.30 -14.00
CA TYR A 231 -6.80 -6.67 -15.06
C TYR A 231 -5.57 -7.50 -15.43
N ILE A 232 -5.03 -7.22 -16.62
CA ILE A 232 -3.75 -7.73 -17.12
C ILE A 232 -2.81 -6.56 -17.42
N LEU A 233 -1.52 -6.77 -17.27
CA LEU A 233 -0.50 -5.80 -17.66
C LEU A 233 -0.39 -5.79 -19.18
N LYS A 234 -0.72 -4.64 -19.82
CA LYS A 234 -0.67 -4.48 -21.28
C LYS A 234 0.61 -3.82 -21.75
N GLU A 235 1.07 -2.82 -20.99
CA GLU A 235 2.26 -2.04 -21.32
C GLU A 235 2.95 -1.62 -20.03
N TRP A 236 4.27 -1.69 -20.02
CA TRP A 236 5.07 -1.16 -18.94
C TRP A 236 6.35 -0.52 -19.47
N THR A 237 6.40 0.79 -19.39
CA THR A 237 7.61 1.58 -19.60
C THR A 237 8.03 2.12 -18.24
N ARG A 238 9.08 1.55 -17.68
CA ARG A 238 9.56 1.86 -16.33
C ARG A 238 9.63 3.37 -16.08
N ARG A 239 9.10 3.83 -14.95
CA ARG A 239 9.08 5.23 -14.51
C ARG A 239 8.36 6.20 -15.48
N SER A 240 7.61 5.69 -16.44
CA SER A 240 6.94 6.52 -17.45
C SER A 240 5.46 6.19 -17.59
N LYS A 241 5.13 4.94 -17.85
CA LYS A 241 3.74 4.54 -18.09
C LYS A 241 3.48 3.08 -17.77
N ILE A 242 2.35 2.83 -17.10
CA ILE A 242 1.79 1.50 -16.91
C ILE A 242 0.39 1.49 -17.51
N VAL A 243 0.08 0.46 -18.29
CA VAL A 243 -1.26 0.27 -18.85
C VAL A 243 -1.81 -1.07 -18.41
N LEU A 244 -2.95 -1.02 -17.75
CA LEU A 244 -3.73 -2.20 -17.42
C LEU A 244 -4.95 -2.27 -18.34
N GLU A 245 -5.25 -3.45 -18.86
CA GLU A 245 -6.49 -3.71 -19.60
C GLU A 245 -7.34 -4.72 -18.82
N ARG A 246 -8.67 -4.60 -18.92
CA ARG A 246 -9.59 -5.55 -18.30
C ARG A 246 -9.28 -6.97 -18.75
N ASN A 247 -9.13 -7.88 -17.80
CA ASN A 247 -8.91 -9.30 -18.06
C ASN A 247 -10.20 -9.93 -18.61
N PRO A 248 -10.22 -10.37 -19.87
CA PRO A 248 -11.43 -10.96 -20.46
C PRO A 248 -11.81 -12.32 -19.83
N GLY A 249 -10.82 -12.99 -19.21
CA GLY A 249 -11.03 -14.27 -18.51
C GLY A 249 -11.45 -14.11 -17.05
N TYR A 250 -11.56 -12.89 -16.54
CA TYR A 250 -11.92 -12.66 -15.15
C TYR A 250 -13.34 -13.09 -14.84
N ARG A 251 -13.52 -13.79 -13.72
CA ARG A 251 -14.83 -14.35 -13.30
C ARG A 251 -15.90 -13.30 -12.98
N GLY A 252 -15.50 -12.03 -12.88
CA GLY A 252 -16.37 -10.96 -12.41
C GLY A 252 -16.44 -10.88 -10.88
N HIS A 253 -16.91 -9.74 -10.40
CA HIS A 253 -17.12 -9.47 -8.98
C HIS A 253 -18.39 -8.61 -8.83
N MET A 254 -19.14 -8.81 -7.75
CA MET A 254 -20.29 -7.97 -7.40
C MET A 254 -19.94 -7.16 -6.15
N LEU A 255 -20.28 -5.85 -6.16
CA LEU A 255 -20.14 -5.05 -4.96
C LEU A 255 -21.04 -5.60 -3.86
N SER A 256 -20.46 -5.96 -2.70
CA SER A 256 -21.22 -6.20 -1.48
C SER A 256 -21.73 -4.87 -0.91
N THR A 257 -22.97 -4.86 -0.45
CA THR A 257 -23.58 -3.72 0.25
C THR A 257 -23.92 -4.04 1.69
N GLU A 258 -23.53 -5.22 2.16
CA GLU A 258 -23.86 -5.75 3.50
C GLU A 258 -23.38 -4.84 4.62
N PHE A 259 -22.17 -4.27 4.47
CA PHE A 259 -21.54 -3.46 5.50
C PHE A 259 -21.50 -1.95 5.16
N ALA A 260 -22.31 -1.53 4.20
CA ALA A 260 -22.40 -0.12 3.83
C ALA A 260 -23.07 0.72 4.92
N ASP A 261 -22.54 1.93 5.17
CA ASP A 261 -23.22 2.91 6.01
C ASP A 261 -24.25 3.71 5.18
N PRO A 262 -25.54 3.58 5.43
CA PRO A 262 -26.58 4.31 4.71
C PRO A 262 -26.49 5.85 4.92
N ASN A 263 -25.78 6.32 5.95
CA ASN A 263 -25.57 7.74 6.23
C ASN A 263 -24.32 8.29 5.53
N ASP A 264 -23.38 7.43 5.11
CA ASP A 264 -22.21 7.86 4.35
C ASP A 264 -22.61 8.21 2.91
N SER A 265 -22.32 9.43 2.48
CA SER A 265 -22.61 9.89 1.12
C SER A 265 -21.79 9.18 0.05
N TRP A 266 -20.55 8.74 0.38
CA TRP A 266 -19.68 8.01 -0.52
C TRP A 266 -20.16 6.57 -0.72
N ASP A 267 -20.67 5.92 0.34
CA ASP A 267 -21.28 4.60 0.23
C ASP A 267 -22.53 4.64 -0.66
N ARG A 268 -23.40 5.62 -0.44
CA ARG A 268 -24.59 5.81 -1.32
C ARG A 268 -24.18 6.03 -2.77
N ALA A 269 -23.14 6.83 -3.02
CA ALA A 269 -22.64 7.09 -4.37
C ALA A 269 -22.05 5.84 -5.01
N ALA A 270 -21.26 5.06 -4.26
CA ALA A 270 -20.67 3.79 -4.72
C ALA A 270 -21.76 2.76 -5.04
N ILE A 271 -22.74 2.58 -4.16
CA ILE A 271 -23.88 1.67 -4.37
C ILE A 271 -24.66 2.09 -5.63
N LYS A 272 -25.00 3.38 -5.76
CA LYS A 272 -25.70 3.89 -6.94
C LYS A 272 -24.95 3.62 -8.25
N ALA A 273 -23.62 3.72 -8.22
CA ALA A 273 -22.80 3.53 -9.40
C ALA A 273 -22.58 2.05 -9.77
N LEU A 274 -22.43 1.16 -8.78
CA LEU A 274 -21.83 -0.15 -8.96
C LEU A 274 -22.76 -1.34 -8.60
N ALA A 275 -23.76 -1.16 -7.73
CA ALA A 275 -24.62 -2.25 -7.31
C ALA A 275 -25.35 -2.90 -8.50
N GLY A 276 -25.41 -4.22 -8.50
CA GLY A 276 -26.03 -5.01 -9.57
C GLY A 276 -25.21 -5.10 -10.86
N LYS A 277 -24.01 -4.51 -10.92
CA LYS A 277 -23.11 -4.59 -12.07
C LYS A 277 -21.98 -5.59 -11.82
N THR A 278 -21.53 -6.28 -12.87
CA THR A 278 -20.36 -7.15 -12.81
C THR A 278 -19.09 -6.31 -13.00
N LEU A 279 -18.25 -6.25 -11.96
CA LEU A 279 -16.99 -5.51 -11.95
C LEU A 279 -15.83 -6.35 -12.54
N PRO A 280 -14.78 -5.72 -13.09
CA PRO A 280 -14.57 -4.29 -13.23
C PRO A 280 -15.37 -3.67 -14.40
N LEU A 281 -15.71 -2.38 -14.29
CA LEU A 281 -16.42 -1.63 -15.33
C LEU A 281 -15.48 -0.83 -16.24
N ILE A 282 -14.29 -0.51 -15.74
CA ILE A 282 -13.24 0.20 -16.50
C ILE A 282 -12.56 -0.78 -17.44
N ASP A 283 -12.41 -0.41 -18.70
CA ASP A 283 -11.76 -1.23 -19.73
C ASP A 283 -10.23 -1.09 -19.73
N ARG A 284 -9.74 0.12 -19.38
CA ARG A 284 -8.33 0.48 -19.43
C ARG A 284 -7.96 1.44 -18.31
N VAL A 285 -6.84 1.20 -17.66
CA VAL A 285 -6.24 2.12 -16.68
C VAL A 285 -4.88 2.53 -17.20
N GLU A 286 -4.66 3.83 -17.35
CA GLU A 286 -3.37 4.42 -17.70
C GLU A 286 -2.79 5.13 -16.48
N ILE A 287 -1.60 4.70 -16.06
CA ILE A 287 -0.95 5.19 -14.85
C ILE A 287 0.38 5.83 -15.25
N TYR A 288 0.58 7.05 -14.76
CA TYR A 288 1.77 7.86 -15.03
C TYR A 288 2.51 8.14 -13.73
N PRO A 289 3.71 7.56 -13.51
CA PRO A 289 4.57 7.95 -12.40
C PRO A 289 5.05 9.40 -12.59
N ILE A 290 4.57 10.31 -11.75
CA ILE A 290 4.95 11.73 -11.76
C ILE A 290 5.43 12.09 -10.35
N GLU A 291 6.73 11.94 -10.11
CA GLU A 291 7.33 12.08 -8.78
C GLU A 291 7.31 13.52 -8.28
N GLN A 292 7.46 14.49 -9.18
CA GLN A 292 7.42 15.89 -8.83
C GLN A 292 5.99 16.36 -8.50
N GLU A 293 5.84 17.03 -7.38
CA GLU A 293 4.52 17.43 -6.86
C GLU A 293 3.80 18.44 -7.75
N GLN A 294 4.52 19.45 -8.24
CA GLN A 294 3.92 20.49 -9.11
C GLN A 294 3.44 19.93 -10.45
N PRO A 295 4.22 19.18 -11.24
CA PRO A 295 3.74 18.58 -12.49
C PRO A 295 2.53 17.66 -12.26
N ARG A 296 2.52 16.86 -11.18
CA ARG A 296 1.38 15.97 -10.86
C ARG A 296 0.12 16.75 -10.53
N TYR A 297 0.23 17.83 -9.74
CA TYR A 297 -0.88 18.72 -9.44
C TYR A 297 -1.40 19.42 -10.70
N LEU A 298 -0.51 19.97 -11.54
CA LEU A 298 -0.89 20.64 -12.77
C LEU A 298 -1.53 19.69 -13.78
N ALA A 299 -1.06 18.47 -13.91
CA ALA A 299 -1.67 17.46 -14.79
C ALA A 299 -3.14 17.19 -14.41
N PHE A 300 -3.46 17.13 -13.11
CA PHE A 300 -4.85 17.05 -12.66
C PHE A 300 -5.64 18.33 -12.98
N VAL A 301 -5.10 19.49 -12.66
CA VAL A 301 -5.79 20.78 -12.94
C VAL A 301 -6.02 20.99 -14.43
N ASN A 302 -5.13 20.51 -15.28
CA ASN A 302 -5.23 20.55 -16.74
C ASN A 302 -6.10 19.44 -17.35
N LEU A 303 -6.76 18.61 -16.50
CA LEU A 303 -7.66 17.54 -16.96
C LEU A 303 -6.94 16.37 -17.67
N GLU A 304 -5.64 16.24 -17.47
CA GLU A 304 -4.85 15.11 -18.00
C GLU A 304 -5.10 13.83 -17.19
N HIS A 305 -5.48 13.97 -15.90
CA HIS A 305 -5.85 12.89 -15.00
C HIS A 305 -7.28 13.06 -14.47
N ASP A 306 -7.95 11.95 -14.19
CA ASP A 306 -9.35 11.91 -13.79
C ASP A 306 -9.56 12.07 -12.29
N LEU A 307 -8.51 11.81 -11.50
CA LEU A 307 -8.48 12.03 -10.06
C LEU A 307 -7.05 12.34 -9.59
N LEU A 308 -6.94 13.00 -8.44
CA LEU A 308 -5.69 13.30 -7.76
C LEU A 308 -5.78 12.75 -6.34
N GLU A 309 -5.11 11.64 -6.07
CA GLU A 309 -4.95 11.10 -4.73
C GLU A 309 -3.72 11.73 -4.04
N GLU A 310 -3.80 11.83 -2.71
CA GLU A 310 -2.70 12.32 -1.88
C GLU A 310 -2.17 13.70 -2.35
N THR A 311 -3.07 14.67 -2.40
CA THR A 311 -2.72 16.03 -2.83
C THR A 311 -1.57 16.59 -1.98
N PRO A 312 -0.52 17.14 -2.61
CA PRO A 312 0.57 17.76 -1.88
C PRO A 312 0.11 18.91 -1.00
N PHE A 313 0.59 18.99 0.22
CA PHE A 313 0.13 19.98 1.21
C PHE A 313 0.35 21.42 0.75
N GLU A 314 1.38 21.72 -0.02
CA GLU A 314 1.67 23.06 -0.52
C GLU A 314 0.62 23.59 -1.53
N TYR A 315 -0.06 22.66 -2.26
CA TYR A 315 -1.11 23.03 -3.23
C TYR A 315 -2.52 23.00 -2.61
N LEU A 316 -2.64 22.57 -1.35
CA LEU A 316 -3.94 22.37 -0.73
C LEU A 316 -4.73 23.68 -0.63
N GLU A 317 -4.09 24.81 -0.25
CA GLU A 317 -4.76 26.12 -0.18
C GLU A 317 -5.23 26.65 -1.55
N GLN A 318 -4.64 26.17 -2.65
CA GLN A 318 -5.05 26.55 -4.00
C GLN A 318 -6.30 25.81 -4.46
N ILE A 319 -6.45 24.54 -4.07
CA ILE A 319 -7.56 23.68 -4.49
C ILE A 319 -8.67 23.59 -3.44
N LEU A 320 -8.33 23.79 -2.15
CA LEU A 320 -9.23 23.69 -1.00
C LEU A 320 -9.05 24.89 -0.02
N PRO A 321 -9.18 26.14 -0.50
CA PRO A 321 -8.99 27.31 0.35
C PRO A 321 -9.98 27.30 1.53
N ASN A 322 -9.46 27.47 2.74
CA ASN A 322 -10.26 27.43 3.98
C ASN A 322 -11.12 26.15 4.12
N GLY A 323 -10.63 25.01 3.62
CA GLY A 323 -11.33 23.73 3.68
C GLY A 323 -12.53 23.58 2.73
N LYS A 324 -12.71 24.48 1.77
CA LYS A 324 -13.76 24.45 0.75
C LYS A 324 -13.16 24.38 -0.64
N LEU A 325 -13.81 23.62 -1.54
CA LEU A 325 -13.35 23.55 -2.93
C LEU A 325 -13.25 24.95 -3.57
N ALA A 326 -12.14 25.18 -4.26
CA ALA A 326 -11.94 26.42 -5.02
C ALA A 326 -13.04 26.60 -6.09
N PRO A 327 -13.46 27.85 -6.41
CA PRO A 327 -14.58 28.10 -7.33
C PRO A 327 -14.45 27.44 -8.69
N ASN A 328 -13.24 27.34 -9.24
CA ASN A 328 -12.96 26.65 -10.50
C ASN A 328 -13.19 25.14 -10.39
N MET A 329 -12.88 24.51 -9.27
CA MET A 329 -13.13 23.08 -9.02
C MET A 329 -14.64 22.82 -8.81
N VAL A 330 -15.34 23.70 -8.09
CA VAL A 330 -16.81 23.64 -7.95
C VAL A 330 -17.47 23.73 -9.33
N LYS A 331 -17.04 24.68 -10.18
CA LYS A 331 -17.57 24.83 -11.56
C LYS A 331 -17.35 23.56 -12.41
N ARG A 332 -16.26 22.83 -12.17
CA ARG A 332 -15.98 21.55 -12.85
C ARG A 332 -16.71 20.36 -12.22
N GLY A 333 -17.48 20.58 -11.15
CA GLY A 333 -18.20 19.51 -10.43
C GLY A 333 -17.29 18.56 -9.68
N ALA A 334 -16.05 18.94 -9.38
CA ALA A 334 -15.13 18.12 -8.62
C ALA A 334 -15.66 17.88 -7.18
N SER A 335 -15.29 16.75 -6.61
CA SER A 335 -15.54 16.42 -5.21
C SER A 335 -14.22 16.16 -4.47
N VAL A 336 -14.25 16.23 -3.14
CA VAL A 336 -13.10 15.93 -2.29
C VAL A 336 -13.45 14.83 -1.30
N PHE A 337 -12.63 13.78 -1.27
CA PHE A 337 -12.65 12.73 -0.26
C PHE A 337 -11.53 13.00 0.74
N ARG A 338 -11.88 13.07 2.03
CA ARG A 338 -10.92 13.23 3.13
C ARG A 338 -10.60 11.85 3.68
N ASP A 339 -9.33 11.48 3.64
CA ASP A 339 -8.83 10.15 4.01
C ASP A 339 -7.90 10.25 5.22
N GLU A 340 -8.37 9.74 6.35
CA GLU A 340 -7.56 9.57 7.55
C GLU A 340 -6.78 8.27 7.42
N GLN A 341 -5.48 8.38 7.14
CA GLN A 341 -4.65 7.22 6.84
C GLN A 341 -4.46 6.30 8.05
N MET A 342 -4.58 4.99 7.85
CA MET A 342 -4.09 4.00 8.80
C MET A 342 -2.56 3.92 8.72
N GLU A 343 -1.92 5.03 9.10
CA GLU A 343 -0.46 5.15 9.08
C GLU A 343 0.05 5.96 10.27
N VAL A 344 1.34 5.86 10.50
CA VAL A 344 2.06 6.74 11.41
C VAL A 344 3.33 7.25 10.75
N THR A 345 3.59 8.56 10.84
CA THR A 345 4.92 9.10 10.58
C THR A 345 5.72 9.10 11.86
N TYR A 346 6.98 8.79 11.77
CA TYR A 346 7.86 8.75 12.93
C TYR A 346 9.30 9.04 12.52
N ASP A 347 10.11 9.47 13.50
CA ASP A 347 11.53 9.70 13.31
C ASP A 347 12.30 8.66 14.11
N MET A 348 13.11 7.85 13.46
CA MET A 348 13.86 6.76 14.09
C MET A 348 15.20 7.25 14.62
N PHE A 349 15.61 6.67 15.75
CA PHE A 349 16.95 6.76 16.27
C PHE A 349 17.64 5.40 16.11
N ASN A 350 18.81 5.36 15.51
CA ASN A 350 19.58 4.12 15.39
C ASN A 350 20.08 3.68 16.77
N MET A 351 19.55 2.59 17.29
CA MET A 351 19.88 2.10 18.63
C MET A 351 21.29 1.51 18.75
N GLU A 352 21.99 1.28 17.63
CA GLU A 352 23.39 0.84 17.59
C GLU A 352 24.38 2.01 17.34
N ASP A 353 23.86 3.23 17.12
CA ASP A 353 24.75 4.39 16.93
C ASP A 353 25.51 4.72 18.24
N PRO A 354 26.83 5.01 18.15
CA PRO A 354 27.65 5.24 19.34
C PRO A 354 27.33 6.53 20.10
N LEU A 355 26.65 7.52 19.47
CA LEU A 355 26.31 8.79 20.10
C LEU A 355 24.88 8.81 20.67
N ILE A 356 23.89 8.35 19.88
CA ILE A 356 22.45 8.47 20.23
C ILE A 356 21.86 7.12 20.66
N GLY A 357 22.46 6.01 20.26
CA GLY A 357 21.98 4.65 20.56
C GLY A 357 22.25 4.18 21.97
N GLY A 358 21.87 2.92 22.26
CA GLY A 358 22.07 2.26 23.55
C GLY A 358 20.97 2.51 24.58
N TYR A 359 21.10 1.82 25.73
CA TYR A 359 20.04 1.70 26.74
C TYR A 359 20.42 2.29 28.10
N SER A 360 21.57 2.99 28.19
CA SER A 360 21.94 3.66 29.42
C SER A 360 20.98 4.83 29.75
N PRO A 361 20.78 5.18 31.02
CA PRO A 361 19.92 6.31 31.40
C PRO A 361 20.27 7.61 30.67
N ALA A 362 21.58 7.89 30.46
CA ALA A 362 22.03 9.08 29.73
C ALA A 362 21.59 9.05 28.26
N ARG A 363 21.71 7.90 27.59
CA ARG A 363 21.28 7.76 26.17
C ARG A 363 19.76 7.86 26.02
N ILE A 364 19.00 7.27 26.95
CA ILE A 364 17.54 7.42 27.00
C ILE A 364 17.16 8.89 27.23
N ALA A 365 17.82 9.57 28.18
CA ALA A 365 17.57 10.99 28.44
C ALA A 365 17.88 11.87 27.22
N LEU A 366 18.97 11.60 26.48
CA LEU A 366 19.29 12.30 25.24
C LEU A 366 18.12 12.14 24.22
N ARG A 367 17.73 10.92 23.89
CA ARG A 367 16.65 10.70 22.92
C ARG A 367 15.32 11.32 23.37
N ARG A 368 14.99 11.23 24.67
CA ARG A 368 13.81 11.91 25.22
C ARG A 368 13.90 13.43 25.11
N ALA A 369 15.09 14.01 25.31
CA ALA A 369 15.30 15.44 25.11
C ALA A 369 15.12 15.84 23.62
N LEU A 370 15.61 15.03 22.66
CA LEU A 370 15.35 15.24 21.23
C LEU A 370 13.85 15.28 20.93
N VAL A 371 13.09 14.32 21.46
CA VAL A 371 11.63 14.24 21.25
C VAL A 371 10.92 15.45 21.85
N LEU A 372 11.27 15.86 23.08
CA LEU A 372 10.67 17.03 23.75
C LEU A 372 11.06 18.37 23.10
N ALA A 373 12.18 18.44 22.40
CA ALA A 373 12.62 19.66 21.73
C ALA A 373 11.94 19.88 20.37
N HIS A 374 11.40 18.84 19.74
CA HIS A 374 10.75 18.97 18.43
C HIS A 374 9.35 19.58 18.54
N ASP A 375 9.12 20.69 17.84
CA ASP A 375 7.83 21.40 17.83
C ASP A 375 6.81 20.73 16.91
N ARG A 376 6.04 19.76 17.48
CA ARG A 376 4.98 19.06 16.77
C ARG A 376 3.82 19.98 16.36
N GLY A 377 3.61 21.09 17.07
CA GLY A 377 2.61 22.09 16.70
C GLY A 377 2.94 22.74 15.36
N GLN A 378 4.21 23.18 15.17
CA GLN A 378 4.66 23.70 13.89
C GLN A 378 4.59 22.65 12.77
N GLU A 379 4.91 21.38 13.05
CA GLU A 379 4.75 20.30 12.08
C GLU A 379 3.29 20.24 11.59
N ILE A 380 2.31 20.18 12.51
CA ILE A 380 0.89 20.02 12.17
C ILE A 380 0.33 21.28 11.48
N ASP A 381 0.54 22.45 12.09
CA ASP A 381 -0.14 23.67 11.65
C ASP A 381 0.47 24.25 10.37
N ILE A 382 1.79 24.22 10.24
CA ILE A 382 2.51 24.87 9.14
C ILE A 382 2.83 23.88 8.03
N ILE A 383 3.55 22.78 8.35
CA ILE A 383 4.04 21.85 7.33
C ILE A 383 2.89 21.00 6.79
N ARG A 384 2.08 20.41 7.69
CA ARG A 384 0.94 19.55 7.32
C ARG A 384 -0.35 20.32 7.00
N ARG A 385 -0.36 21.65 7.12
CA ARG A 385 -1.54 22.49 6.86
C ARG A 385 -2.79 21.98 7.62
N LYS A 386 -2.62 21.59 8.87
CA LYS A 386 -3.66 20.98 9.74
C LYS A 386 -4.24 19.66 9.20
N GLN A 387 -3.54 19.00 8.28
CA GLN A 387 -3.94 17.71 7.73
C GLN A 387 -3.17 16.59 8.45
N ALA A 388 -3.28 16.54 9.77
CA ALA A 388 -2.65 15.51 10.58
C ALA A 388 -3.30 15.42 11.97
N ILE A 389 -3.31 14.21 12.53
CA ILE A 389 -3.71 13.93 13.91
C ILE A 389 -2.42 13.64 14.70
N PRO A 390 -2.18 14.27 15.86
CA PRO A 390 -1.00 14.00 16.66
C PRO A 390 -0.99 12.56 17.18
N ALA A 391 0.05 11.79 16.85
CA ALA A 391 0.19 10.42 17.34
C ALA A 391 0.43 10.40 18.86
N GLN A 392 -0.28 9.53 19.57
CA GLN A 392 -0.06 9.25 20.99
C GLN A 392 0.76 7.97 21.19
N SER A 393 0.74 7.10 20.22
CA SER A 393 1.51 5.86 20.13
C SER A 393 1.88 5.58 18.68
N LEU A 394 2.53 4.46 18.44
CA LEU A 394 2.83 3.98 17.10
C LEU A 394 1.56 3.48 16.36
N VAL A 395 0.51 3.13 17.09
CA VAL A 395 -0.71 2.51 16.55
C VAL A 395 -1.69 3.59 16.08
N PRO A 396 -2.05 3.64 14.78
CA PRO A 396 -2.95 4.65 14.24
C PRO A 396 -4.43 4.35 14.48
N PRO A 397 -5.31 5.36 14.38
CA PRO A 397 -6.77 5.16 14.34
C PRO A 397 -7.19 4.14 13.28
N GLY A 398 -8.25 3.39 13.56
CA GLY A 398 -8.89 2.47 12.61
C GLY A 398 -8.33 1.05 12.62
N VAL A 399 -7.19 0.77 13.23
CA VAL A 399 -6.66 -0.60 13.39
C VAL A 399 -7.14 -1.24 14.70
N VAL A 400 -7.25 -2.57 14.71
CA VAL A 400 -7.52 -3.35 15.94
C VAL A 400 -6.37 -3.13 16.93
N GLY A 401 -6.71 -2.84 18.18
CA GLY A 401 -5.72 -2.51 19.21
C GLY A 401 -5.44 -1.00 19.35
N TYR A 402 -5.98 -0.14 18.49
CA TYR A 402 -5.97 1.29 18.74
C TYR A 402 -6.83 1.65 19.94
N ASP A 403 -6.27 2.45 20.84
CA ASP A 403 -6.99 2.95 22.01
C ASP A 403 -7.10 4.48 21.95
N PRO A 404 -8.29 5.04 21.67
CA PRO A 404 -8.49 6.50 21.62
C PRO A 404 -8.28 7.18 22.98
N GLY A 405 -8.34 6.42 24.08
CA GLY A 405 -8.07 6.90 25.44
C GLY A 405 -6.59 6.85 25.83
N PHE A 406 -5.73 6.23 25.01
CA PHE A 406 -4.30 6.16 25.31
C PHE A 406 -3.66 7.54 25.19
N GLN A 407 -2.97 7.96 26.24
CA GLN A 407 -2.24 9.21 26.28
C GLN A 407 -0.74 8.92 26.46
N SER A 408 0.08 9.55 25.63
CA SER A 408 1.54 9.49 25.74
C SER A 408 2.06 10.22 26.99
N GLY A 409 1.21 10.97 27.65
CA GLY A 409 1.61 11.81 28.78
C GLY A 409 2.67 12.83 28.35
N ASN A 410 3.65 13.02 29.24
CA ASN A 410 4.73 13.99 28.99
C ASN A 410 5.85 13.49 28.06
N TYR A 411 5.67 12.36 27.35
CA TYR A 411 6.75 11.78 26.54
C TYR A 411 6.86 12.44 25.15
N LEU A 412 5.75 12.88 24.57
CA LEU A 412 5.69 13.43 23.22
C LEU A 412 5.36 14.93 23.19
N ASP A 413 5.21 15.58 24.36
CA ASP A 413 4.88 17.00 24.44
C ASP A 413 6.09 17.86 24.09
N TYR A 414 5.91 18.90 23.27
CA TYR A 414 6.93 19.90 23.04
C TYR A 414 7.21 20.70 24.32
N HIS A 415 8.47 20.63 24.82
CA HIS A 415 8.82 21.27 26.07
C HIS A 415 10.32 21.54 26.21
N LEU A 416 10.79 22.65 25.67
CA LEU A 416 12.23 23.01 25.63
C LEU A 416 12.90 23.03 27.01
N SER A 417 12.24 23.58 28.04
CA SER A 417 12.85 23.65 29.37
C SER A 417 13.08 22.27 29.98
N ARG A 418 12.18 21.31 29.74
CA ARG A 418 12.37 19.92 30.20
C ARG A 418 13.45 19.21 29.38
N ALA A 419 13.53 19.48 28.07
CA ALA A 419 14.60 18.95 27.23
C ALA A 419 15.97 19.41 27.74
N LYS A 420 16.13 20.73 28.00
CA LYS A 420 17.38 21.29 28.58
C LYS A 420 17.70 20.66 29.95
N ALA A 421 16.72 20.60 30.85
CA ALA A 421 16.91 20.03 32.19
C ALA A 421 17.34 18.55 32.14
N LEU A 422 16.78 17.75 31.21
CA LEU A 422 17.21 16.37 31.00
C LEU A 422 18.65 16.29 30.51
N LEU A 423 19.03 17.13 29.55
CA LEU A 423 20.41 17.18 29.03
C LEU A 423 21.39 17.56 30.16
N ASP A 424 21.09 18.61 30.92
CA ASP A 424 21.93 19.08 32.03
C ASP A 424 22.11 18.00 33.11
N MET A 425 20.99 17.35 33.51
CA MET A 425 20.97 16.31 34.55
C MET A 425 21.87 15.11 34.21
N TYR A 426 21.99 14.78 32.92
CA TYR A 426 22.79 13.65 32.45
C TYR A 426 24.14 14.04 31.86
N GLY A 427 24.60 15.29 32.10
CA GLY A 427 25.93 15.76 31.78
C GLY A 427 26.17 16.12 30.31
N TYR A 428 25.10 16.36 29.56
CA TYR A 428 25.17 16.95 28.23
C TYR A 428 25.18 18.47 28.38
N ILE A 429 26.37 19.08 28.48
CA ILE A 429 26.57 20.51 28.74
C ILE A 429 27.56 21.10 27.75
N ASP A 430 27.37 22.36 27.39
CA ASP A 430 28.29 23.13 26.59
C ASP A 430 29.47 23.52 27.50
N ARG A 431 30.64 22.92 27.29
CA ARG A 431 31.84 23.10 28.14
C ARG A 431 32.81 24.13 27.60
N ASP A 432 32.84 24.33 26.30
CA ASP A 432 33.75 25.24 25.64
C ASP A 432 33.11 26.58 25.24
N GLY A 433 31.77 26.68 25.35
CA GLY A 433 31.00 27.91 25.13
C GLY A 433 30.74 28.20 23.65
N ASP A 434 30.82 27.21 22.79
CA ASP A 434 30.56 27.37 21.35
C ASP A 434 29.04 27.30 21.00
N GLY A 435 28.19 27.03 21.99
CA GLY A 435 26.74 26.89 21.84
C GLY A 435 26.28 25.49 21.50
N ILE A 436 27.19 24.53 21.32
CA ILE A 436 26.91 23.12 21.10
C ILE A 436 27.24 22.33 22.38
N ARG A 437 26.33 21.51 22.84
CA ARG A 437 26.56 20.66 24.00
C ARG A 437 27.48 19.50 23.67
N GLU A 438 28.31 19.08 24.61
CA GLU A 438 29.02 17.81 24.54
C GLU A 438 28.31 16.72 25.32
N SER A 439 28.49 15.49 24.86
CA SER A 439 28.16 14.30 25.61
C SER A 439 28.99 14.14 26.87
N PRO A 440 28.60 13.29 27.84
CA PRO A 440 29.41 13.07 29.05
C PRO A 440 30.86 12.63 28.80
N ASP A 441 31.12 11.99 27.64
CA ASP A 441 32.45 11.59 27.18
C ASP A 441 33.15 12.65 26.32
N GLY A 442 32.65 13.89 26.29
CA GLY A 442 33.27 15.06 25.67
C GLY A 442 33.13 15.19 24.17
N LYS A 443 32.24 14.44 23.54
CA LYS A 443 31.99 14.56 22.10
C LYS A 443 30.88 15.58 21.83
N PRO A 444 31.07 16.50 20.85
CA PRO A 444 30.03 17.46 20.49
C PRO A 444 28.76 16.77 20.00
N LEU A 445 27.59 17.29 20.40
CA LEU A 445 26.31 16.82 19.93
C LEU A 445 25.99 17.35 18.53
N ILE A 446 26.61 16.74 17.54
CA ILE A 446 26.35 16.96 16.12
C ILE A 446 25.70 15.69 15.59
N LEU A 447 24.41 15.78 15.21
CA LEU A 447 23.61 14.66 14.75
C LEU A 447 23.28 14.79 13.27
N THR A 448 23.20 13.67 12.57
CA THR A 448 22.72 13.63 11.18
C THR A 448 21.25 13.21 11.13
N TYR A 449 20.47 13.92 10.33
CA TYR A 449 19.07 13.57 10.05
C TYR A 449 18.88 13.27 8.56
N LYS A 450 18.54 12.02 8.25
CA LYS A 450 18.38 11.53 6.88
C LYS A 450 16.93 11.47 6.47
N PHE A 451 16.59 12.00 5.27
CA PHE A 451 15.21 12.10 4.80
C PHE A 451 15.09 11.94 3.27
N ASN A 452 13.86 11.75 2.77
CA ASN A 452 13.59 11.59 1.34
C ASN A 452 13.65 12.93 0.60
N SER A 453 14.48 13.03 -0.43
CA SER A 453 14.74 14.25 -1.20
C SER A 453 13.59 14.73 -2.10
N GLY A 454 12.68 13.84 -2.46
CA GLY A 454 11.62 14.11 -3.48
C GLY A 454 10.43 14.95 -2.98
N MET A 455 10.37 15.29 -1.68
CA MET A 455 9.17 15.82 -1.04
C MET A 455 9.46 17.09 -0.25
N GLN A 456 8.70 18.16 -0.54
CA GLN A 456 8.89 19.45 0.11
C GLN A 456 8.63 19.41 1.62
N ASP A 457 7.60 18.70 2.05
CA ASP A 457 7.28 18.54 3.46
C ASP A 457 8.41 17.86 4.25
N GLN A 458 9.16 16.94 3.63
CA GLN A 458 10.30 16.28 4.27
C GLN A 458 11.47 17.24 4.48
N ARG A 459 11.72 18.14 3.54
CA ARG A 459 12.73 19.21 3.72
C ARG A 459 12.34 20.15 4.84
N GLN A 460 11.09 20.60 4.87
CA GLN A 460 10.57 21.46 5.95
C GLN A 460 10.65 20.79 7.32
N LEU A 461 10.40 19.47 7.40
CA LEU A 461 10.58 18.70 8.64
C LEU A 461 12.05 18.62 9.06
N ALA A 462 12.97 18.44 8.12
CA ALA A 462 14.40 18.43 8.41
C ALA A 462 14.88 19.79 8.92
N GLU A 463 14.41 20.89 8.32
CA GLU A 463 14.67 22.26 8.79
C GLU A 463 14.08 22.50 10.20
N LEU A 464 12.86 21.99 10.45
CA LEU A 464 12.25 22.08 11.78
C LEU A 464 13.05 21.30 12.82
N TRP A 465 13.57 20.11 12.50
CA TRP A 465 14.48 19.37 13.37
C TRP A 465 15.75 20.17 13.68
N ALA A 466 16.42 20.73 12.66
CA ALA A 466 17.63 21.52 12.84
C ALA A 466 17.37 22.74 13.73
N LYS A 467 16.30 23.49 13.46
CA LYS A 467 15.88 24.66 14.26
C LYS A 467 15.55 24.28 15.70
N SER A 468 14.72 23.26 15.90
CA SER A 468 14.24 22.84 17.23
C SER A 468 15.39 22.35 18.12
N LEU A 469 16.32 21.60 17.57
CA LEU A 469 17.45 21.07 18.34
C LEU A 469 18.53 22.11 18.63
N ALA A 470 18.69 23.11 17.77
CA ALA A 470 19.59 24.25 18.05
C ALA A 470 19.15 25.01 19.31
N GLU A 471 17.85 25.12 19.60
CA GLU A 471 17.32 25.74 20.82
C GLU A 471 17.77 25.05 22.13
N VAL A 472 18.20 23.80 22.03
CA VAL A 472 18.68 23.01 23.18
C VAL A 472 20.18 22.71 23.09
N GLY A 473 20.93 23.39 22.18
CA GLY A 473 22.37 23.25 22.04
C GLY A 473 22.80 21.97 21.31
N ILE A 474 22.01 21.50 20.37
CA ILE A 474 22.33 20.32 19.54
C ILE A 474 22.30 20.73 18.07
N LYS A 475 23.42 20.50 17.36
CA LYS A 475 23.50 20.74 15.92
C LYS A 475 22.95 19.55 15.14
N VAL A 476 22.14 19.83 14.11
CA VAL A 476 21.66 18.80 13.17
C VAL A 476 22.18 19.10 11.76
N GLU A 477 22.80 18.12 11.15
CA GLU A 477 23.18 18.09 9.75
C GLU A 477 22.18 17.26 8.96
N THR A 478 21.53 17.88 7.99
CA THR A 478 20.49 17.23 7.19
C THR A 478 21.10 16.53 5.98
N VAL A 479 20.65 15.30 5.70
CA VAL A 479 21.15 14.46 4.61
C VAL A 479 19.99 14.02 3.73
N GLU A 480 19.92 14.54 2.52
CA GLU A 480 18.95 14.12 1.52
C GLU A 480 19.34 12.79 0.89
N ALA A 481 18.37 11.91 0.69
CA ALA A 481 18.57 10.64 -0.02
C ALA A 481 17.35 10.34 -0.93
N GLN A 482 17.60 9.69 -2.04
CA GLN A 482 16.51 9.13 -2.85
C GLN A 482 15.80 8.03 -2.05
N PHE A 483 14.50 7.85 -2.29
CA PHE A 483 13.67 6.95 -1.47
C PHE A 483 14.24 5.53 -1.36
N ALA A 484 14.69 4.94 -2.48
CA ALA A 484 15.26 3.58 -2.49
C ALA A 484 16.58 3.50 -1.68
N ASP A 485 17.42 4.55 -1.75
CA ASP A 485 18.67 4.60 -1.00
C ASP A 485 18.39 4.83 0.49
N LEU A 486 17.41 5.67 0.83
CA LEU A 486 16.98 5.87 2.21
C LEU A 486 16.48 4.56 2.86
N LEU A 487 15.66 3.78 2.14
CA LEU A 487 15.19 2.47 2.62
C LEU A 487 16.36 1.51 2.86
N LYS A 488 17.30 1.46 1.90
CA LYS A 488 18.51 0.62 2.02
C LYS A 488 19.37 1.04 3.21
N ASP A 489 19.62 2.34 3.36
CA ASP A 489 20.44 2.85 4.45
C ASP A 489 19.81 2.60 5.82
N LYS A 490 18.49 2.73 5.94
CA LYS A 490 17.77 2.40 7.17
C LYS A 490 17.92 0.92 7.52
N ARG A 491 17.66 0.03 6.57
CA ARG A 491 17.80 -1.42 6.76
C ARG A 491 19.20 -1.83 7.25
N PHE A 492 20.23 -1.21 6.73
CA PHE A 492 21.62 -1.51 7.12
C PHE A 492 22.16 -0.64 8.25
N GLY A 493 21.31 0.12 8.94
CA GLY A 493 21.73 0.96 10.08
C GLY A 493 22.69 2.10 9.71
N LYS A 494 22.68 2.58 8.45
CA LYS A 494 23.56 3.65 7.97
C LYS A 494 22.95 5.03 8.18
N PHE A 495 22.50 5.32 9.38
CA PHE A 495 21.93 6.60 9.79
C PHE A 495 22.08 6.77 11.30
N GLN A 496 21.98 8.01 11.79
CA GLN A 496 21.79 8.31 13.22
C GLN A 496 20.30 8.57 13.51
N MET A 497 19.74 9.58 12.84
CA MET A 497 18.31 9.86 12.83
C MET A 497 17.79 9.76 11.40
N ALA A 498 16.57 9.22 11.22
CA ALA A 498 15.98 9.14 9.91
C ALA A 498 14.45 9.28 9.95
N SER A 499 13.90 9.97 8.93
CA SER A 499 12.44 10.02 8.73
C SER A 499 11.88 8.67 8.30
N ALA A 500 10.69 8.35 8.78
CA ALA A 500 9.96 7.16 8.41
C ALA A 500 8.45 7.38 8.41
N ALA A 501 7.76 6.49 7.72
CA ALA A 501 6.31 6.31 7.82
C ALA A 501 5.99 4.83 7.64
N TRP A 502 4.95 4.36 8.31
CA TRP A 502 4.42 3.02 8.13
C TRP A 502 2.93 3.08 7.87
N VAL A 503 2.52 2.55 6.75
CA VAL A 503 1.11 2.38 6.36
C VAL A 503 0.72 0.95 6.72
N ALA A 504 -0.49 0.74 7.21
CA ALA A 504 -0.96 -0.58 7.58
C ALA A 504 -0.96 -1.55 6.39
N ASP A 505 -0.23 -2.65 6.51
CA ASP A 505 -0.34 -3.80 5.59
C ASP A 505 -1.61 -4.60 5.90
N TYR A 506 -2.02 -4.60 7.17
CA TYR A 506 -3.25 -5.18 7.68
C TYR A 506 -3.71 -4.42 8.95
N PRO A 507 -5.01 -4.43 9.28
CA PRO A 507 -5.60 -3.52 10.27
C PRO A 507 -5.44 -4.01 11.71
N ASP A 508 -4.22 -4.29 12.16
CA ASP A 508 -3.91 -4.71 13.53
C ASP A 508 -2.67 -3.98 14.08
N ALA A 509 -2.69 -3.65 15.37
CA ALA A 509 -1.60 -2.98 16.07
C ALA A 509 -0.27 -3.73 15.99
N GLN A 510 -0.30 -5.05 15.86
CA GLN A 510 0.88 -5.88 15.64
C GLN A 510 1.69 -5.43 14.42
N ASN A 511 1.02 -5.00 13.34
CA ASN A 511 1.68 -4.52 12.11
C ASN A 511 2.56 -3.29 12.34
N PHE A 512 2.28 -2.52 13.36
CA PHE A 512 3.07 -1.35 13.75
C PHE A 512 4.10 -1.69 14.82
N LEU A 513 3.70 -2.44 15.82
CA LEU A 513 4.55 -2.78 16.96
C LEU A 513 5.70 -3.73 16.58
N GLN A 514 5.55 -4.51 15.52
CA GLN A 514 6.61 -5.37 14.97
C GLN A 514 7.83 -4.59 14.45
N LEU A 515 7.70 -3.28 14.21
CA LEU A 515 8.79 -2.40 13.77
C LEU A 515 9.87 -2.19 14.85
N PHE A 516 9.59 -2.60 16.07
CA PHE A 516 10.54 -2.54 17.19
C PHE A 516 10.77 -3.92 17.84
N TYR A 517 10.26 -5.00 17.25
CA TYR A 517 10.50 -6.36 17.69
C TYR A 517 11.94 -6.78 17.36
N GLY A 518 12.70 -7.19 18.38
CA GLY A 518 14.14 -7.46 18.23
C GLY A 518 14.50 -8.47 17.14
N PRO A 519 13.81 -9.61 17.02
CA PRO A 519 14.04 -10.58 15.93
C PRO A 519 13.85 -10.02 14.51
N ASN A 520 13.14 -8.90 14.32
CA ASN A 520 12.94 -8.26 13.03
C ASN A 520 14.05 -7.27 12.63
N ILE A 521 15.15 -7.20 13.37
CA ILE A 521 16.35 -6.45 12.95
C ILE A 521 16.85 -6.99 11.60
N ASP A 522 17.31 -6.11 10.72
CA ASP A 522 17.65 -6.37 9.31
C ASP A 522 16.46 -6.73 8.40
N GLN A 523 15.22 -6.67 8.93
CA GLN A 523 13.97 -6.86 8.19
C GLN A 523 13.11 -5.59 8.26
N SER A 524 12.21 -5.48 9.24
CA SER A 524 11.33 -4.32 9.43
C SER A 524 11.69 -3.45 10.63
N ASN A 525 12.53 -3.94 11.54
CA ASN A 525 13.06 -3.16 12.67
C ASN A 525 14.30 -2.38 12.26
N ASP A 526 14.11 -1.34 11.49
CA ASP A 526 15.20 -0.46 11.02
C ASP A 526 15.84 0.35 12.17
N ALA A 527 15.10 0.64 13.24
CA ALA A 527 15.63 1.33 14.43
C ALA A 527 16.66 0.46 15.20
N ARG A 528 16.73 -0.84 14.92
CA ARG A 528 17.62 -1.81 15.57
C ARG A 528 17.39 -1.89 17.09
N PHE A 529 16.14 -1.65 17.48
CA PHE A 529 15.72 -1.76 18.87
C PHE A 529 15.67 -3.22 19.32
N LYS A 530 16.29 -3.54 20.45
CA LYS A 530 16.36 -4.90 20.97
C LYS A 530 16.22 -4.88 22.48
N LEU A 531 15.05 -5.23 22.98
CA LEU A 531 14.75 -5.24 24.40
C LEU A 531 13.96 -6.52 24.75
N PRO A 532 14.55 -7.46 25.52
CA PRO A 532 13.88 -8.75 25.84
C PRO A 532 12.52 -8.61 26.52
N GLU A 533 12.27 -7.55 27.26
CA GLU A 533 10.97 -7.25 27.86
C GLU A 533 9.92 -6.96 26.78
N TYR A 534 10.25 -6.12 25.81
CA TYR A 534 9.40 -5.79 24.67
C TYR A 534 9.10 -7.02 23.81
N ASP A 535 10.15 -7.81 23.53
CA ASP A 535 10.03 -9.01 22.71
C ASP A 535 9.07 -10.04 23.35
N ARG A 536 9.15 -10.23 24.70
CA ARG A 536 8.20 -11.11 25.42
C ARG A 536 6.75 -10.61 25.37
N LEU A 537 6.52 -9.29 25.45
CA LEU A 537 5.18 -8.72 25.32
C LEU A 537 4.63 -8.95 23.92
N TYR A 538 5.46 -8.77 22.90
CA TYR A 538 5.10 -9.02 21.51
C TYR A 538 4.74 -10.48 21.26
N ASP A 539 5.59 -11.43 21.66
CA ASP A 539 5.36 -12.87 21.51
C ASP A 539 4.04 -13.31 22.20
N LYS A 540 3.79 -12.78 23.40
CA LYS A 540 2.53 -13.06 24.10
C LYS A 540 1.33 -12.47 23.34
N ALA A 541 1.42 -11.23 22.87
CA ALA A 541 0.31 -10.58 22.17
C ALA A 541 -0.07 -11.30 20.87
N VAL A 542 0.92 -11.74 20.09
CA VAL A 542 0.69 -12.45 18.81
C VAL A 542 -0.03 -13.79 19.01
N SER A 543 0.20 -14.46 20.14
CA SER A 543 -0.42 -15.75 20.46
C SER A 543 -1.88 -15.66 20.95
N LEU A 544 -2.41 -14.44 21.15
CA LEU A 544 -3.77 -14.22 21.63
C LEU A 544 -4.71 -13.79 20.50
N PRO A 545 -5.97 -14.24 20.53
CA PRO A 545 -7.01 -13.68 19.66
C PRO A 545 -7.29 -12.22 20.02
N ASP A 546 -8.03 -11.51 19.18
CA ASP A 546 -8.50 -10.17 19.51
C ASP A 546 -9.28 -10.20 20.82
N SER A 547 -8.73 -9.51 21.82
CA SER A 547 -9.22 -9.57 23.21
C SER A 547 -8.76 -8.34 24.00
N PRO A 548 -9.45 -8.00 25.11
CA PRO A 548 -9.01 -6.96 26.04
C PRO A 548 -7.58 -7.22 26.60
N GLU A 549 -7.19 -8.49 26.80
CA GLU A 549 -5.84 -8.85 27.26
C GLU A 549 -4.81 -8.51 26.19
N ARG A 550 -5.03 -8.88 24.92
CA ARG A 550 -4.13 -8.54 23.82
C ARG A 550 -3.98 -7.01 23.67
N ASN A 551 -5.09 -6.28 23.75
CA ASN A 551 -5.07 -4.82 23.70
C ASN A 551 -4.32 -4.20 24.88
N GLN A 552 -4.34 -4.80 26.06
CA GLN A 552 -3.54 -4.37 27.20
C GLN A 552 -2.03 -4.55 26.94
N LEU A 553 -1.62 -5.67 26.34
CA LEU A 553 -0.22 -5.90 25.95
C LEU A 553 0.26 -4.85 24.93
N TYR A 554 -0.57 -4.48 23.95
CA TYR A 554 -0.25 -3.41 22.99
C TYR A 554 -0.05 -2.05 23.66
N ARG A 555 -0.85 -1.73 24.69
CA ARG A 555 -0.65 -0.51 25.50
C ARG A 555 0.67 -0.56 26.30
N GLU A 556 1.00 -1.71 26.86
CA GLU A 556 2.27 -1.89 27.60
C GLU A 556 3.47 -1.75 26.68
N MET A 557 3.43 -2.36 25.50
CA MET A 557 4.46 -2.19 24.48
C MET A 557 4.62 -0.73 24.06
N SER A 558 3.52 0.00 23.87
CA SER A 558 3.54 1.44 23.56
C SER A 558 4.21 2.25 24.66
N ARG A 559 3.96 1.93 25.94
CA ARG A 559 4.62 2.57 27.10
C ARG A 559 6.12 2.29 27.16
N VAL A 560 6.53 1.05 26.83
CA VAL A 560 7.96 0.70 26.74
C VAL A 560 8.64 1.56 25.69
N LEU A 561 8.06 1.66 24.47
CA LEU A 561 8.63 2.48 23.42
C LEU A 561 8.72 3.96 23.80
N LEU A 562 7.68 4.52 24.43
CA LEU A 562 7.72 5.89 24.93
C LEU A 562 8.83 6.09 25.98
N SER A 563 9.03 5.11 26.87
CA SER A 563 10.01 5.20 27.96
C SER A 563 11.45 5.17 27.45
N TYR A 564 11.77 4.27 26.51
CA TYR A 564 13.12 4.12 25.94
C TYR A 564 13.39 5.07 24.77
N ALA A 565 12.34 5.65 24.19
CA ALA A 565 12.41 6.57 23.05
C ALA A 565 13.32 6.10 21.89
N PRO A 566 13.14 4.90 21.33
CA PRO A 566 13.87 4.50 20.14
C PRO A 566 13.41 5.28 18.89
N SER A 567 12.32 6.01 19.03
CA SER A 567 11.71 6.80 17.99
C SER A 567 10.87 7.94 18.57
N ARG A 568 10.68 9.00 17.82
CA ARG A 568 9.63 9.99 18.03
C ARG A 568 8.42 9.59 17.20
N PHE A 569 7.27 9.39 17.81
CA PHE A 569 6.01 9.22 17.09
C PHE A 569 5.48 10.60 16.70
N GLY A 570 5.31 10.80 15.39
CA GLY A 570 4.92 12.08 14.82
C GLY A 570 3.41 12.26 14.75
N VAL A 571 2.85 11.97 13.59
CA VAL A 571 1.44 12.20 13.28
C VAL A 571 0.84 11.06 12.44
N HIS A 572 -0.48 10.97 12.46
CA HIS A 572 -1.28 10.23 11.46
C HIS A 572 -1.75 11.26 10.42
N ARG A 573 -1.35 11.08 9.16
CA ARG A 573 -1.64 12.05 8.10
C ARG A 573 -3.08 11.92 7.61
N ILE A 574 -3.60 13.06 7.15
CA ILE A 574 -4.88 13.14 6.48
C ILE A 574 -4.61 13.60 5.05
N PHE A 575 -5.02 12.80 4.08
CA PHE A 575 -4.93 13.18 2.69
C PHE A 575 -6.27 13.62 2.13
N ASN A 576 -6.22 14.52 1.15
CA ASN A 576 -7.38 14.95 0.41
C ASN A 576 -7.25 14.46 -1.03
N HIS A 577 -8.26 13.74 -1.49
CA HIS A 577 -8.34 13.18 -2.83
C HIS A 577 -9.38 13.98 -3.62
N PHE A 578 -9.03 14.44 -4.80
CA PHE A 578 -9.92 15.21 -5.65
C PHE A 578 -10.34 14.36 -6.85
N ILE A 579 -11.65 14.35 -7.13
CA ILE A 579 -12.27 13.45 -8.08
C ILE A 579 -13.16 14.27 -9.01
N TYR A 580 -12.98 14.13 -10.32
CA TYR A 580 -13.87 14.72 -11.31
C TYR A 580 -15.20 13.96 -11.42
N PRO A 581 -16.32 14.62 -11.80
CA PRO A 581 -17.67 14.06 -11.73
C PRO A 581 -17.93 12.86 -12.65
N TRP A 582 -17.09 12.65 -13.65
CA TRP A 582 -17.19 11.45 -14.50
C TRP A 582 -16.64 10.17 -13.88
N VAL A 583 -15.80 10.26 -12.84
CA VAL A 583 -15.38 9.12 -12.05
C VAL A 583 -16.49 8.78 -11.07
N LYS A 584 -17.05 7.58 -11.17
CA LYS A 584 -18.17 7.10 -10.35
C LYS A 584 -17.70 5.98 -9.43
N GLY A 585 -18.35 5.85 -8.26
CA GLY A 585 -18.11 4.78 -7.31
C GLY A 585 -16.89 5.00 -6.40
N TYR A 586 -16.23 6.15 -6.47
CA TYR A 586 -15.04 6.41 -5.67
C TYR A 586 -15.33 6.35 -4.16
N LYS A 587 -14.52 5.58 -3.47
CA LYS A 587 -14.30 5.59 -2.03
C LYS A 587 -12.90 5.04 -1.80
N LYS A 588 -12.07 5.71 -1.00
CA LYS A 588 -10.75 5.17 -0.67
C LYS A 588 -10.89 4.04 0.35
N HIS A 589 -10.25 2.90 0.10
CA HIS A 589 -10.17 1.83 1.09
C HIS A 589 -8.98 2.08 2.03
N PRO A 590 -9.11 1.88 3.36
CA PRO A 590 -8.04 2.19 4.31
C PRO A 590 -6.80 1.31 4.19
N ILE A 591 -6.94 0.08 3.69
CA ILE A 591 -5.84 -0.88 3.53
C ILE A 591 -5.46 -1.04 2.06
N LEU A 592 -6.42 -1.24 1.16
CA LEU A 592 -6.12 -1.44 -0.26
C LEU A 592 -5.64 -0.13 -0.90
N PHE A 593 -4.56 -0.21 -1.66
CA PHE A 593 -3.87 0.96 -2.21
C PHE A 593 -4.59 1.54 -3.43
N THR A 594 -5.26 0.69 -4.21
CA THR A 594 -5.99 1.12 -5.42
C THR A 594 -7.47 0.75 -5.37
N SER A 595 -8.26 1.46 -6.17
CA SER A 595 -9.72 1.28 -6.23
C SER A 595 -10.22 0.94 -7.64
N PHE A 596 -9.35 0.66 -8.60
CA PHE A 596 -9.71 0.59 -10.03
C PHE A 596 -10.85 -0.39 -10.32
N LYS A 597 -10.87 -1.55 -9.65
CA LYS A 597 -11.96 -2.53 -9.75
C LYS A 597 -13.33 -1.97 -9.36
N TYR A 598 -13.36 -1.01 -8.42
CA TYR A 598 -14.58 -0.44 -7.83
C TYR A 598 -14.93 0.95 -8.40
N LEU A 599 -14.43 1.26 -9.61
CA LEU A 599 -14.74 2.51 -10.28
C LEU A 599 -15.50 2.28 -11.57
N ASP A 600 -16.22 3.32 -12.00
CA ASP A 600 -16.83 3.42 -13.33
C ASP A 600 -16.50 4.79 -13.93
N ILE A 601 -16.44 4.88 -15.25
CA ILE A 601 -16.23 6.13 -16.01
C ILE A 601 -17.47 6.44 -16.85
N ASP A 602 -18.01 7.64 -16.64
CA ASP A 602 -18.98 8.25 -17.54
C ASP A 602 -18.24 8.90 -18.71
N VAL A 603 -18.11 8.15 -19.81
CA VAL A 603 -17.33 8.56 -20.98
C VAL A 603 -17.85 9.85 -21.62
N ALA A 604 -19.18 10.05 -21.65
CA ALA A 604 -19.76 11.25 -22.22
C ALA A 604 -19.42 12.50 -21.38
N ALA A 605 -19.55 12.38 -20.04
CA ALA A 605 -19.17 13.44 -19.12
C ALA A 605 -17.65 13.70 -19.10
N GLN A 606 -16.82 12.67 -19.22
CA GLN A 606 -15.36 12.80 -19.33
C GLN A 606 -14.96 13.62 -20.57
N LYS A 607 -15.52 13.32 -21.73
CA LYS A 607 -15.26 14.09 -22.95
C LYS A 607 -15.72 15.53 -22.85
N ALA A 608 -16.95 15.74 -22.39
CA ALA A 608 -17.49 17.10 -22.23
C ALA A 608 -16.68 17.94 -21.23
N GLY A 609 -16.13 17.30 -20.21
CA GLY A 609 -15.32 17.97 -19.19
C GLY A 609 -13.88 18.25 -19.61
N THR A 610 -13.34 17.53 -20.61
CA THR A 610 -11.96 17.66 -21.10
C THR A 610 -11.85 18.52 -22.37
N GLN A 611 -12.98 18.91 -22.99
CA GLN A 611 -13.06 19.90 -24.08
C GLN A 611 -13.22 21.31 -23.51
#